data_5776d380c79ad795193c8a2d02816440
#
_entry.id   5776d380c79ad795193c8a2d02816440
#
_cell.length_a   1.000
_cell.length_b   1.000
_cell.length_c   1.000
_cell.angle_alpha   90.00
_cell.angle_beta   90.00
_cell.angle_gamma   90.00
#
_symmetry.space_group_name_H-M   'P 1'
#
loop_
_entity.id
_entity.type
_entity.pdbx_description
1 polymer ?
#
loop_
_entity_poly.entity_id
_entity_poly.type
_entity_poly.pdbx_seq_one_letter_code
_entity_poly.pdbx_strand_id
1 'polypeptide(L)'
;MERTPIITLTTDFGLNDHFIGAMKGVILGIAPEAQIIDISHAVQPFDILDGALTISQAYSYFPSGTVHMVIVDPGVGTARRPVILTGDRHLFVAPDNGVLSLIYDREERLSVRHVTAEHYFLQPRSNTFHARDIFSPVAANLAKGVAADRFGEEITDYVRFGAPRPKPVDERTLRGVVLKVDRFGNLITNITPQDAPQLFEATPPAFKIAIGNKAHATRMCTNYADGGPGEVFGILGSMGFLEVAANRGSAFQLLGAGKGSEVNVVMEGR
;
A
#
# COMPACT_ATOMS: atom_id res chain seq x y z
N MET A 1 4.60 -28.12 16.86
CA MET A 1 5.77 -27.27 16.50
C MET A 1 5.35 -25.83 16.68
N GLU A 2 6.04 -25.09 17.53
CA GLU A 2 5.87 -23.64 17.59
C GLU A 2 6.21 -23.05 16.23
N ARG A 3 5.36 -22.18 15.74
CA ARG A 3 5.53 -21.59 14.40
C ARG A 3 6.56 -20.46 14.51
N THR A 4 7.57 -20.47 13.66
CA THR A 4 8.54 -19.37 13.56
C THR A 4 7.80 -18.05 13.34
N PRO A 5 7.97 -17.04 14.21
CA PRO A 5 7.29 -15.77 14.05
C PRO A 5 7.80 -15.02 12.80
N ILE A 6 6.89 -14.39 12.08
CA ILE A 6 7.21 -13.64 10.87
C ILE A 6 6.96 -12.16 11.13
N ILE A 7 7.94 -11.34 10.75
CA ILE A 7 7.82 -9.87 10.74
C ILE A 7 8.07 -9.40 9.31
N THR A 8 7.14 -8.63 8.75
CA THR A 8 7.36 -8.02 7.42
C THR A 8 7.69 -6.54 7.54
N LEU A 9 8.50 -6.04 6.60
CA LEU A 9 8.89 -4.64 6.55
C LEU A 9 8.39 -3.98 5.26
N THR A 10 7.69 -2.85 5.41
CA THR A 10 7.29 -1.96 4.31
C THR A 10 7.70 -0.54 4.69
N THR A 11 8.61 0.07 3.92
CA THR A 11 9.13 1.42 4.23
C THR A 11 9.40 2.21 2.94
N ASP A 12 9.65 3.50 3.10
CA ASP A 12 10.15 4.42 2.07
C ASP A 12 11.66 4.74 2.20
N PHE A 13 12.42 3.95 2.98
CA PHE A 13 13.82 4.25 3.35
C PHE A 13 14.84 3.90 2.27
N GLY A 14 14.45 3.15 1.24
CA GLY A 14 15.41 2.58 0.30
C GLY A 14 16.32 1.54 0.94
N LEU A 15 17.39 1.16 0.22
CA LEU A 15 18.38 0.16 0.65
C LEU A 15 19.81 0.71 0.69
N ASN A 16 20.01 2.00 0.38
CA ASN A 16 21.35 2.58 0.28
C ASN A 16 21.92 2.95 1.65
N ASP A 17 21.04 3.22 2.62
CA ASP A 17 21.41 3.66 3.96
C ASP A 17 21.34 2.52 4.99
N HIS A 18 21.86 2.79 6.19
CA HIS A 18 21.91 1.83 7.29
C HIS A 18 20.54 1.56 7.96
N PHE A 19 19.50 2.31 7.63
CA PHE A 19 18.23 2.31 8.37
C PHE A 19 17.63 0.92 8.49
N ILE A 20 17.46 0.20 7.38
CA ILE A 20 16.87 -1.14 7.36
C ILE A 20 17.74 -2.15 8.13
N GLY A 21 19.06 -2.08 7.97
CA GLY A 21 19.97 -2.93 8.73
C GLY A 21 19.85 -2.73 10.23
N ALA A 22 19.77 -1.46 10.68
CA ALA A 22 19.61 -1.13 12.10
C ALA A 22 18.26 -1.64 12.67
N MET A 23 17.16 -1.48 11.92
CA MET A 23 15.84 -2.01 12.30
C MET A 23 15.87 -3.53 12.48
N LYS A 24 16.43 -4.25 11.50
CA LYS A 24 16.59 -5.71 11.56
C LYS A 24 17.48 -6.14 12.73
N GLY A 25 18.56 -5.42 12.98
CA GLY A 25 19.43 -5.68 14.12
C GLY A 25 18.70 -5.58 15.48
N VAL A 26 17.86 -4.56 15.65
CA VAL A 26 17.03 -4.41 16.86
C VAL A 26 16.00 -5.54 16.96
N ILE A 27 15.32 -5.88 15.87
CA ILE A 27 14.35 -6.98 15.85
C ILE A 27 15.02 -8.29 16.28
N LEU A 28 16.15 -8.65 15.67
CA LEU A 28 16.85 -9.89 15.95
C LEU A 28 17.46 -9.92 17.35
N GLY A 29 17.87 -8.77 17.90
CA GLY A 29 18.31 -8.67 19.29
C GLY A 29 17.22 -9.00 20.32
N ILE A 30 15.94 -8.77 19.97
CA ILE A 30 14.79 -9.02 20.85
C ILE A 30 14.14 -10.37 20.52
N ALA A 31 13.96 -10.69 19.26
CA ALA A 31 13.31 -11.88 18.72
C ALA A 31 14.25 -12.61 17.75
N PRO A 32 15.28 -13.31 18.21
CA PRO A 32 16.29 -13.92 17.36
C PRO A 32 15.74 -15.02 16.44
N GLU A 33 14.62 -15.63 16.81
CA GLU A 33 13.93 -16.64 16.02
C GLU A 33 13.00 -16.06 14.93
N ALA A 34 12.84 -14.72 14.89
CA ALA A 34 11.94 -14.10 13.94
C ALA A 34 12.48 -14.15 12.51
N GLN A 35 11.66 -14.58 11.58
CA GLN A 35 11.92 -14.46 10.17
C GLN A 35 11.50 -13.07 9.68
N ILE A 36 12.46 -12.26 9.22
CA ILE A 36 12.19 -10.92 8.72
C ILE A 36 12.09 -10.96 7.20
N ILE A 37 10.97 -10.48 6.65
CA ILE A 37 10.70 -10.48 5.21
C ILE A 37 10.44 -9.05 4.74
N ASP A 38 11.21 -8.60 3.76
CA ASP A 38 11.00 -7.28 3.14
C ASP A 38 9.88 -7.38 2.10
N ILE A 39 8.77 -6.63 2.31
CA ILE A 39 7.76 -6.45 1.27
C ILE A 39 8.28 -5.40 0.27
N SER A 40 8.65 -4.23 0.76
CA SER A 40 9.25 -3.19 -0.07
C SER A 40 9.90 -2.13 0.81
N HIS A 41 11.06 -1.64 0.36
CA HIS A 41 11.70 -0.43 0.89
C HIS A 41 11.73 0.69 -0.17
N ALA A 42 11.02 0.48 -1.28
CA ALA A 42 10.94 1.39 -2.41
C ALA A 42 9.56 2.08 -2.51
N VAL A 43 8.82 2.18 -1.40
CA VAL A 43 7.67 3.08 -1.33
C VAL A 43 8.16 4.50 -1.64
N GLN A 44 7.39 5.24 -2.42
CA GLN A 44 7.74 6.62 -2.77
C GLN A 44 7.97 7.44 -1.48
N PRO A 45 9.09 8.14 -1.34
CA PRO A 45 9.39 8.89 -0.12
C PRO A 45 8.25 9.81 0.32
N PHE A 46 7.88 9.71 1.61
CA PHE A 46 6.82 10.49 2.26
C PHE A 46 5.39 10.21 1.75
N ASP A 47 5.21 9.24 0.87
CA ASP A 47 3.92 8.93 0.25
C ASP A 47 3.13 7.89 1.06
N ILE A 48 2.30 8.38 1.97
CA ILE A 48 1.47 7.54 2.84
C ILE A 48 0.49 6.67 2.03
N LEU A 49 -0.08 7.21 0.94
CA LEU A 49 -1.00 6.44 0.08
C LEU A 49 -0.28 5.30 -0.65
N ASP A 50 0.93 5.53 -1.15
CA ASP A 50 1.72 4.47 -1.79
C ASP A 50 2.10 3.37 -0.79
N GLY A 51 2.43 3.73 0.45
CA GLY A 51 2.63 2.78 1.54
C GLY A 51 1.38 1.97 1.86
N ALA A 52 0.23 2.62 1.97
CA ALA A 52 -1.07 1.98 2.21
C ALA A 52 -1.44 1.01 1.07
N LEU A 53 -1.28 1.41 -0.18
CA LEU A 53 -1.49 0.54 -1.34
C LEU A 53 -0.53 -0.66 -1.31
N THR A 54 0.74 -0.44 -1.06
CA THR A 54 1.75 -1.48 -1.05
C THR A 54 1.45 -2.57 -0.01
N ILE A 55 1.18 -2.20 1.25
CA ILE A 55 0.87 -3.19 2.28
C ILE A 55 -0.48 -3.87 2.03
N SER A 56 -1.50 -3.14 1.60
CA SER A 56 -2.84 -3.68 1.37
C SER A 56 -2.88 -4.77 0.29
N GLN A 57 -1.94 -4.78 -0.63
CA GLN A 57 -1.84 -5.80 -1.68
C GLN A 57 -1.01 -7.02 -1.29
N ALA A 58 -0.20 -6.93 -0.23
CA ALA A 58 0.73 -7.99 0.13
C ALA A 58 0.32 -8.78 1.38
N TYR A 59 -0.24 -8.12 2.39
CA TYR A 59 -0.37 -8.70 3.74
C TYR A 59 -1.19 -9.99 3.78
N SER A 60 -2.26 -10.10 3.00
CA SER A 60 -3.18 -11.25 3.02
C SER A 60 -2.56 -12.56 2.54
N TYR A 61 -1.43 -12.51 1.83
CA TYR A 61 -0.69 -13.68 1.38
C TYR A 61 0.22 -14.27 2.47
N PHE A 62 0.42 -13.55 3.55
CA PHE A 62 1.23 -14.03 4.66
C PHE A 62 0.44 -14.95 5.61
N PRO A 63 1.15 -15.84 6.31
CA PRO A 63 0.53 -16.69 7.31
C PRO A 63 -0.13 -15.90 8.45
N SER A 64 -1.21 -16.45 9.01
CA SER A 64 -1.86 -15.86 10.20
C SER A 64 -0.87 -15.68 11.35
N GLY A 65 -0.98 -14.60 12.09
CA GLY A 65 -0.08 -14.22 13.18
C GLY A 65 1.17 -13.45 12.71
N THR A 66 1.30 -13.15 11.42
CA THR A 66 2.39 -12.28 10.92
C THR A 66 2.23 -10.87 11.49
N VAL A 67 3.35 -10.26 11.89
CA VAL A 67 3.45 -8.86 12.30
C VAL A 67 3.94 -8.03 11.12
N HIS A 68 3.11 -7.14 10.61
CA HIS A 68 3.45 -6.24 9.51
C HIS A 68 3.91 -4.88 10.06
N MET A 69 5.16 -4.52 9.86
CA MET A 69 5.69 -3.21 10.21
C MET A 69 5.67 -2.30 8.97
N VAL A 70 4.89 -1.21 9.02
CA VAL A 70 4.62 -0.32 7.88
C VAL A 70 5.03 1.08 8.26
N ILE A 71 6.18 1.54 7.75
CA ILE A 71 6.78 2.81 8.15
C ILE A 71 6.99 3.71 6.93
N VAL A 72 6.04 4.58 6.71
CA VAL A 72 6.11 5.77 5.86
C VAL A 72 5.70 6.92 6.77
N ASP A 73 6.67 7.67 7.29
CA ASP A 73 6.46 8.52 8.47
C ASP A 73 7.03 9.94 8.32
N PRO A 74 6.40 10.77 7.48
CA PRO A 74 6.82 12.17 7.36
C PRO A 74 6.65 12.98 8.66
N GLY A 75 5.92 12.44 9.65
CA GLY A 75 5.68 13.05 10.96
C GLY A 75 6.54 12.49 12.09
N VAL A 76 7.66 11.81 11.80
CA VAL A 76 8.54 11.25 12.84
C VAL A 76 8.98 12.32 13.83
N GLY A 77 8.96 12.01 15.14
CA GLY A 77 9.35 12.94 16.21
C GLY A 77 8.30 13.99 16.57
N THR A 78 7.16 14.05 15.90
CA THR A 78 6.02 14.91 16.27
C THR A 78 5.07 14.22 17.25
N ALA A 79 3.92 14.84 17.51
CA ALA A 79 2.87 14.28 18.39
C ALA A 79 2.08 13.12 17.75
N ARG A 80 2.40 12.65 16.51
CA ARG A 80 1.75 11.49 15.91
C ARG A 80 1.99 10.25 16.75
N ARG A 81 0.93 9.47 16.99
CA ARG A 81 0.98 8.28 17.84
C ARG A 81 1.63 7.08 17.12
N PRO A 82 2.43 6.25 17.78
CA PRO A 82 2.68 4.90 17.32
C PRO A 82 1.47 4.01 17.64
N VAL A 83 1.06 3.14 16.71
CA VAL A 83 -0.11 2.29 16.89
C VAL A 83 0.18 0.82 16.56
N ILE A 84 -0.60 -0.06 17.22
CA ILE A 84 -0.77 -1.45 16.87
C ILE A 84 -2.20 -1.63 16.38
N LEU A 85 -2.38 -2.18 15.19
CA LEU A 85 -3.64 -2.72 14.72
C LEU A 85 -3.62 -4.25 14.88
N THR A 86 -4.61 -4.78 15.56
CA THR A 86 -4.94 -6.21 15.57
C THR A 86 -6.12 -6.43 14.65
N GLY A 87 -5.89 -7.13 13.54
CA GLY A 87 -6.92 -7.53 12.58
C GLY A 87 -7.33 -8.99 12.77
N ASP A 88 -8.13 -9.52 11.83
CA ASP A 88 -8.66 -10.89 11.89
C ASP A 88 -7.56 -11.96 11.95
N ARG A 89 -6.47 -11.76 11.23
CA ARG A 89 -5.39 -12.75 11.09
C ARG A 89 -4.00 -12.20 11.33
N HIS A 90 -3.82 -10.89 11.32
CA HIS A 90 -2.53 -10.23 11.29
C HIS A 90 -2.43 -9.10 12.32
N LEU A 91 -1.21 -8.75 12.67
CA LEU A 91 -0.87 -7.61 13.49
C LEU A 91 -0.14 -6.58 12.63
N PHE A 92 -0.40 -5.30 12.87
CA PHE A 92 0.29 -4.21 12.16
C PHE A 92 0.86 -3.22 13.17
N VAL A 93 2.07 -2.76 12.89
CA VAL A 93 2.77 -1.75 13.70
C VAL A 93 3.12 -0.59 12.77
N ALA A 94 2.60 0.60 13.06
CA ALA A 94 2.73 1.74 12.17
C ALA A 94 2.60 3.09 12.90
N PRO A 95 3.00 4.22 12.28
CA PRO A 95 2.58 5.54 12.71
C PRO A 95 1.08 5.75 12.44
N ASP A 96 0.41 6.45 13.35
CA ASP A 96 -1.00 6.86 13.20
C ASP A 96 -1.11 8.08 12.28
N ASN A 97 -0.92 7.85 10.99
CA ASN A 97 -0.92 8.88 9.95
C ASN A 97 -1.77 8.51 8.72
N GLY A 98 -2.51 7.41 8.83
CA GLY A 98 -3.38 6.91 7.77
C GLY A 98 -2.75 5.81 6.91
N VAL A 99 -1.49 5.42 7.09
CA VAL A 99 -0.83 4.38 6.27
C VAL A 99 -1.53 3.02 6.35
N LEU A 100 -2.33 2.76 7.40
CA LEU A 100 -3.15 1.56 7.54
C LEU A 100 -4.61 1.73 7.06
N SER A 101 -4.98 2.86 6.45
CA SER A 101 -6.39 3.15 6.08
C SER A 101 -7.03 2.07 5.21
N LEU A 102 -6.29 1.54 4.24
CA LEU A 102 -6.80 0.47 3.36
C LEU A 102 -6.88 -0.90 4.04
N ILE A 103 -6.18 -1.10 5.14
CA ILE A 103 -6.31 -2.29 5.99
C ILE A 103 -7.58 -2.17 6.83
N TYR A 104 -7.85 -1.01 7.43
CA TYR A 104 -9.08 -0.77 8.18
C TYR A 104 -10.35 -1.02 7.37
N ASP A 105 -10.31 -0.81 6.04
CA ASP A 105 -11.43 -1.03 5.15
C ASP A 105 -11.63 -2.52 4.78
N ARG A 106 -10.64 -3.37 5.02
CA ARG A 106 -10.64 -4.80 4.64
C ARG A 106 -10.84 -5.76 5.80
N GLU A 107 -10.46 -5.35 7.02
CA GLU A 107 -10.58 -6.17 8.22
C GLU A 107 -11.99 -6.01 8.80
N GLU A 108 -12.71 -7.12 9.01
CA GLU A 108 -14.06 -7.10 9.58
C GLU A 108 -14.04 -6.83 11.08
N ARG A 109 -13.04 -7.37 11.77
CA ARG A 109 -12.81 -7.18 13.21
C ARG A 109 -11.43 -6.61 13.42
N LEU A 110 -11.38 -5.45 13.99
CA LEU A 110 -10.12 -4.77 14.27
C LEU A 110 -10.15 -4.06 15.62
N SER A 111 -8.99 -3.98 16.25
CA SER A 111 -8.72 -3.15 17.43
C SER A 111 -7.43 -2.37 17.19
N VAL A 112 -7.47 -1.07 17.42
CA VAL A 112 -6.31 -0.19 17.29
C VAL A 112 -5.90 0.31 18.67
N ARG A 113 -4.60 0.18 18.99
CA ARG A 113 -4.05 0.59 20.28
C ARG A 113 -2.96 1.64 20.11
N HIS A 114 -3.02 2.67 20.93
CA HIS A 114 -1.94 3.65 21.06
C HIS A 114 -0.80 3.02 21.88
N VAL A 115 0.39 2.95 21.30
CA VAL A 115 1.56 2.38 22.00
C VAL A 115 2.15 3.43 22.92
N THR A 116 1.98 3.21 24.25
CA THR A 116 2.45 4.12 25.31
C THR A 116 3.43 3.45 26.28
N ALA A 117 3.62 2.14 26.17
CA ALA A 117 4.47 1.36 27.08
C ALA A 117 5.96 1.56 26.75
N GLU A 118 6.55 2.68 27.19
CA GLU A 118 7.92 3.10 26.84
C GLU A 118 9.02 2.12 27.30
N HIS A 119 8.72 1.21 28.23
CA HIS A 119 9.67 0.17 28.66
C HIS A 119 9.97 -0.89 27.57
N TYR A 120 9.17 -0.93 26.51
CA TYR A 120 9.47 -1.71 25.30
C TYR A 120 10.35 -0.96 24.30
N PHE A 121 10.54 0.36 24.46
CA PHE A 121 11.29 1.16 23.49
C PHE A 121 12.79 1.05 23.72
N LEU A 122 13.54 1.17 22.64
CA LEU A 122 14.99 1.30 22.73
C LEU A 122 15.35 2.66 23.33
N GLN A 123 16.31 2.68 24.26
CA GLN A 123 16.79 3.91 24.89
C GLN A 123 18.28 4.13 24.60
N PRO A 124 18.74 5.37 24.41
CA PRO A 124 17.95 6.60 24.32
C PRO A 124 17.15 6.68 23.01
N ARG A 125 15.89 7.15 23.09
CA ARG A 125 15.02 7.31 21.94
C ARG A 125 15.44 8.52 21.10
N SER A 126 15.67 8.33 19.79
CA SER A 126 15.90 9.40 18.84
C SER A 126 14.59 10.03 18.38
N ASN A 127 14.56 11.32 18.18
CA ASN A 127 13.40 12.03 17.59
C ASN A 127 13.30 11.85 16.06
N THR A 128 14.29 11.25 15.41
CA THR A 128 14.33 11.10 13.94
C THR A 128 14.35 9.66 13.48
N PHE A 129 14.35 8.67 14.39
CA PHE A 129 14.42 7.27 14.01
C PHE A 129 13.52 6.37 14.85
N HIS A 130 12.24 6.71 14.93
CA HIS A 130 11.25 5.90 15.66
C HIS A 130 11.06 4.49 15.06
N ALA A 131 11.36 4.29 13.76
CA ALA A 131 11.37 2.96 13.14
C ALA A 131 12.29 1.99 13.90
N ARG A 132 13.46 2.44 14.30
CA ARG A 132 14.43 1.67 15.09
C ARG A 132 14.04 1.61 16.57
N ASP A 133 13.66 2.77 17.16
CA ASP A 133 13.59 2.90 18.62
C ASP A 133 12.23 2.54 19.21
N ILE A 134 11.15 2.61 18.43
CA ILE A 134 9.78 2.33 18.85
C ILE A 134 9.22 1.13 18.07
N PHE A 135 9.12 1.24 16.74
CA PHE A 135 8.36 0.27 15.94
C PHE A 135 9.05 -1.10 15.87
N SER A 136 10.37 -1.15 15.71
CA SER A 136 11.13 -2.42 15.69
C SER A 136 11.04 -3.19 17.01
N PRO A 137 11.27 -2.58 18.18
CA PRO A 137 11.07 -3.27 19.45
C PRO A 137 9.65 -3.74 19.70
N VAL A 138 8.65 -2.93 19.34
CA VAL A 138 7.22 -3.29 19.48
C VAL A 138 6.90 -4.50 18.60
N ALA A 139 7.27 -4.47 17.31
CA ALA A 139 7.04 -5.57 16.38
C ALA A 139 7.72 -6.86 16.86
N ALA A 140 8.95 -6.76 17.36
CA ALA A 140 9.70 -7.91 17.88
C ALA A 140 9.05 -8.53 19.11
N ASN A 141 8.59 -7.72 20.05
CA ASN A 141 7.90 -8.22 21.25
C ASN A 141 6.52 -8.84 20.90
N LEU A 142 5.76 -8.25 19.98
CA LEU A 142 4.54 -8.86 19.45
C LEU A 142 4.83 -10.24 18.80
N ALA A 143 5.89 -10.34 18.02
CA ALA A 143 6.31 -11.59 17.39
C ALA A 143 6.71 -12.66 18.40
N LYS A 144 7.22 -12.28 19.57
CA LYS A 144 7.47 -13.17 20.71
C LYS A 144 6.21 -13.58 21.48
N GLY A 145 5.04 -13.08 21.11
CA GLY A 145 3.77 -13.39 21.73
C GLY A 145 3.36 -12.46 22.88
N VAL A 146 4.00 -11.31 23.05
CA VAL A 146 3.51 -10.29 23.97
C VAL A 146 2.15 -9.81 23.46
N ALA A 147 1.12 -9.87 24.28
CA ALA A 147 -0.23 -9.47 23.91
C ALA A 147 -0.32 -7.96 23.63
N ALA A 148 -1.10 -7.58 22.61
CA ALA A 148 -1.18 -6.19 22.15
C ALA A 148 -1.69 -5.20 23.23
N ASP A 149 -2.49 -5.66 24.17
CA ASP A 149 -3.00 -4.87 25.31
C ASP A 149 -1.91 -4.42 26.30
N ARG A 150 -0.73 -5.07 26.26
CA ARG A 150 0.43 -4.70 27.08
C ARG A 150 1.13 -3.44 26.59
N PHE A 151 0.84 -2.99 25.37
CA PHE A 151 1.51 -1.84 24.77
C PHE A 151 0.77 -0.51 24.98
N GLY A 152 -0.50 -0.56 25.35
CA GLY A 152 -1.30 0.62 25.60
C GLY A 152 -2.80 0.42 25.39
N GLU A 153 -3.56 1.48 25.57
CA GLU A 153 -5.02 1.44 25.52
C GLU A 153 -5.55 1.43 24.07
N GLU A 154 -6.75 0.85 23.93
CA GLU A 154 -7.47 0.89 22.68
C GLU A 154 -7.99 2.30 22.37
N ILE A 155 -7.92 2.68 21.10
CA ILE A 155 -8.36 3.97 20.61
C ILE A 155 -9.32 3.81 19.44
N THR A 156 -10.23 4.75 19.25
CA THR A 156 -11.21 4.77 18.15
C THR A 156 -11.03 5.97 17.22
N ASP A 157 -10.20 6.94 17.61
CA ASP A 157 -9.94 8.20 16.90
C ASP A 157 -8.64 8.17 16.07
N TYR A 158 -8.25 6.97 15.62
CA TYR A 158 -7.08 6.79 14.75
C TYR A 158 -7.30 7.41 13.37
N VAL A 159 -6.20 7.84 12.75
CA VAL A 159 -6.23 8.54 11.47
C VAL A 159 -6.62 7.60 10.33
N ARG A 160 -7.66 8.00 9.57
CA ARG A 160 -8.12 7.32 8.36
C ARG A 160 -8.27 8.32 7.22
N PHE A 161 -7.91 7.90 6.01
CA PHE A 161 -8.32 8.60 4.78
C PHE A 161 -9.09 7.63 3.88
N GLY A 162 -10.03 8.15 3.10
CA GLY A 162 -10.67 7.37 2.03
C GLY A 162 -9.75 7.30 0.81
N ALA A 163 -9.61 6.11 0.22
CA ALA A 163 -8.98 6.03 -1.10
C ALA A 163 -9.73 6.93 -2.09
N PRO A 164 -9.01 7.64 -2.96
CA PRO A 164 -9.66 8.43 -4.01
C PRO A 164 -10.61 7.54 -4.83
N ARG A 165 -11.90 7.91 -4.90
CA ARG A 165 -12.88 7.18 -5.70
C ARG A 165 -13.08 7.87 -7.05
N PRO A 166 -13.28 7.12 -8.13
CA PRO A 166 -13.63 7.71 -9.41
C PRO A 166 -15.02 8.36 -9.32
N LYS A 167 -15.27 9.36 -10.17
CA LYS A 167 -16.52 10.12 -10.18
C LYS A 167 -17.14 10.10 -11.57
N PRO A 168 -18.43 9.82 -11.71
CA PRO A 168 -19.12 10.03 -12.96
C PRO A 168 -19.12 11.53 -13.29
N VAL A 169 -18.78 11.86 -14.53
CA VAL A 169 -18.83 13.23 -15.09
C VAL A 169 -20.17 13.44 -15.81
N ASP A 170 -20.57 12.42 -16.57
CA ASP A 170 -21.85 12.32 -17.26
C ASP A 170 -22.24 10.83 -17.41
N GLU A 171 -23.30 10.54 -18.17
CA GLU A 171 -23.80 9.16 -18.36
C GLU A 171 -22.78 8.21 -19.03
N ARG A 172 -21.76 8.74 -19.69
CA ARG A 172 -20.78 7.97 -20.46
C ARG A 172 -19.35 8.11 -19.98
N THR A 173 -19.08 9.08 -19.11
CA THR A 173 -17.71 9.45 -18.72
C THR A 173 -17.50 9.21 -17.23
N LEU A 174 -16.56 8.33 -16.93
CA LEU A 174 -16.05 8.11 -15.58
C LEU A 174 -14.67 8.73 -15.44
N ARG A 175 -14.50 9.60 -14.45
CA ARG A 175 -13.23 10.25 -14.14
C ARG A 175 -12.57 9.62 -12.93
N GLY A 176 -11.39 9.10 -13.14
CA GLY A 176 -10.48 8.61 -12.13
C GLY A 176 -9.16 9.38 -12.08
N VAL A 177 -8.22 8.81 -11.37
CA VAL A 177 -6.87 9.36 -11.19
C VAL A 177 -5.85 8.21 -11.16
N VAL A 178 -4.64 8.47 -11.62
CA VAL A 178 -3.50 7.56 -11.46
C VAL A 178 -3.05 7.59 -9.99
N LEU A 179 -3.14 6.45 -9.30
CA LEU A 179 -2.73 6.29 -7.90
C LEU A 179 -1.23 6.07 -7.79
N LYS A 180 -0.67 5.30 -8.72
CA LYS A 180 0.72 4.83 -8.66
C LYS A 180 1.23 4.54 -10.07
N VAL A 181 2.52 4.69 -10.26
CA VAL A 181 3.26 4.14 -11.39
C VAL A 181 4.06 2.94 -10.86
N ASP A 182 3.90 1.78 -11.46
CA ASP A 182 4.65 0.59 -11.05
C ASP A 182 6.08 0.58 -11.60
N ARG A 183 6.87 -0.44 -11.24
CA ARG A 183 8.25 -0.58 -11.69
C ARG A 183 8.39 -0.70 -13.22
N PHE A 184 7.37 -1.18 -13.90
CA PHE A 184 7.36 -1.37 -15.35
C PHE A 184 6.87 -0.12 -16.09
N GLY A 185 6.36 0.88 -15.36
CA GLY A 185 5.80 2.10 -15.90
C GLY A 185 4.34 1.99 -16.28
N ASN A 186 3.61 0.99 -15.75
CA ASN A 186 2.17 0.93 -15.85
C ASN A 186 1.53 1.98 -14.94
N LEU A 187 0.46 2.60 -15.41
CA LEU A 187 -0.29 3.60 -14.65
C LEU A 187 -1.46 2.91 -13.95
N ILE A 188 -1.35 2.69 -12.65
CA ILE A 188 -2.39 2.07 -11.83
C ILE A 188 -3.39 3.15 -11.45
N THR A 189 -4.64 2.99 -11.86
CA THR A 189 -5.71 3.96 -11.59
C THR A 189 -6.50 3.61 -10.34
N ASN A 190 -7.44 4.47 -9.97
CA ASN A 190 -8.42 4.20 -8.92
C ASN A 190 -9.73 3.61 -9.44
N ILE A 191 -9.81 3.20 -10.70
CA ILE A 191 -11.00 2.66 -11.34
C ILE A 191 -11.02 1.15 -11.18
N THR A 192 -12.12 0.59 -10.68
CA THR A 192 -12.32 -0.84 -10.46
C THR A 192 -13.42 -1.41 -11.36
N PRO A 193 -13.56 -2.74 -11.46
CA PRO A 193 -14.70 -3.36 -12.16
C PRO A 193 -16.07 -2.97 -11.59
N GLN A 194 -16.16 -2.58 -10.31
CA GLN A 194 -17.40 -2.10 -9.70
C GLN A 194 -17.78 -0.70 -10.22
N ASP A 195 -16.78 0.12 -10.53
CA ASP A 195 -16.99 1.50 -11.01
C ASP A 195 -17.35 1.54 -12.49
N ALA A 196 -16.82 0.63 -13.31
CA ALA A 196 -17.00 0.56 -14.75
C ALA A 196 -17.15 -0.89 -15.23
N PRO A 197 -18.21 -1.64 -14.83
CA PRO A 197 -18.33 -3.07 -15.12
C PRO A 197 -18.29 -3.39 -16.61
N GLN A 198 -18.88 -2.55 -17.44
CA GLN A 198 -18.94 -2.73 -18.89
C GLN A 198 -17.55 -2.74 -19.56
N LEU A 199 -16.58 -2.03 -18.99
CA LEU A 199 -15.21 -1.98 -19.50
C LEU A 199 -14.50 -3.34 -19.38
N PHE A 200 -14.88 -4.13 -18.39
CA PHE A 200 -14.25 -5.40 -18.05
C PHE A 200 -15.03 -6.64 -18.53
N GLU A 201 -16.04 -6.45 -19.36
CA GLU A 201 -16.75 -7.54 -20.04
C GLU A 201 -15.82 -8.22 -21.06
N ALA A 202 -16.13 -9.47 -21.41
CA ALA A 202 -15.37 -10.22 -22.43
C ALA A 202 -15.36 -9.51 -23.80
N THR A 203 -16.43 -8.76 -24.10
CA THR A 203 -16.55 -7.93 -25.28
C THR A 203 -17.08 -6.56 -24.83
N PRO A 204 -16.20 -5.66 -24.38
CA PRO A 204 -16.64 -4.36 -23.93
C PRO A 204 -17.22 -3.56 -25.13
N PRO A 205 -18.19 -2.67 -24.89
CA PRO A 205 -18.62 -1.72 -25.90
C PRO A 205 -17.45 -0.81 -26.30
N ALA A 206 -17.59 -0.07 -27.40
CA ALA A 206 -16.54 0.88 -27.80
C ALA A 206 -16.30 1.92 -26.70
N PHE A 207 -15.04 2.15 -26.38
CA PHE A 207 -14.62 3.07 -25.33
C PHE A 207 -13.31 3.78 -25.66
N LYS A 208 -13.01 4.82 -24.91
CA LYS A 208 -11.71 5.51 -24.90
C LYS A 208 -11.22 5.70 -23.46
N ILE A 209 -9.96 5.40 -23.23
CA ILE A 209 -9.26 5.81 -22.02
C ILE A 209 -8.38 7.00 -22.38
N ALA A 210 -8.67 8.14 -21.79
CA ALA A 210 -7.90 9.37 -21.95
C ALA A 210 -7.16 9.69 -20.66
N ILE A 211 -5.89 10.10 -20.79
CA ILE A 211 -5.08 10.60 -19.68
C ILE A 211 -4.70 12.05 -19.99
N GLY A 212 -5.09 12.95 -19.10
CA GLY A 212 -5.09 14.37 -19.39
C GLY A 212 -6.05 14.65 -20.56
N ASN A 213 -5.60 15.41 -21.57
CA ASN A 213 -6.43 15.83 -22.71
C ASN A 213 -6.30 14.94 -23.96
N LYS A 214 -5.65 13.78 -23.87
CA LYS A 214 -5.40 12.91 -25.01
C LYS A 214 -6.02 11.53 -24.80
N ALA A 215 -6.74 11.01 -25.79
CA ALA A 215 -7.16 9.63 -25.83
C ALA A 215 -5.97 8.74 -26.20
N HIS A 216 -5.72 7.70 -25.41
CA HIS A 216 -4.53 6.86 -25.58
C HIS A 216 -4.83 5.39 -25.79
N ALA A 217 -5.92 4.86 -25.21
CA ALA A 217 -6.27 3.46 -25.33
C ALA A 217 -7.76 3.30 -25.67
N THR A 218 -8.03 2.39 -26.61
CA THR A 218 -9.37 2.02 -27.05
C THR A 218 -9.59 0.51 -26.98
N ARG A 219 -8.66 -0.20 -26.31
CA ARG A 219 -8.64 -1.65 -26.20
C ARG A 219 -8.36 -2.07 -24.76
N MET A 220 -9.08 -3.08 -24.30
CA MET A 220 -8.72 -3.86 -23.11
C MET A 220 -7.98 -5.12 -23.54
N CYS A 221 -6.89 -5.42 -22.85
CA CYS A 221 -6.14 -6.68 -23.01
C CYS A 221 -6.34 -7.57 -21.81
N THR A 222 -6.21 -8.89 -21.99
CA THR A 222 -6.27 -9.87 -20.91
C THR A 222 -4.90 -10.14 -20.30
N ASN A 223 -3.84 -9.93 -21.07
CA ASN A 223 -2.46 -9.98 -20.64
C ASN A 223 -1.62 -8.93 -21.37
N TYR A 224 -0.40 -8.64 -20.87
CA TYR A 224 0.45 -7.58 -21.44
C TYR A 224 0.95 -7.89 -22.86
N ALA A 225 1.04 -9.17 -23.25
CA ALA A 225 1.55 -9.58 -24.57
C ALA A 225 0.50 -9.42 -25.68
N ASP A 226 -0.77 -9.25 -25.34
CA ASP A 226 -1.85 -9.02 -26.32
C ASP A 226 -1.77 -7.66 -27.00
N GLY A 227 -1.12 -6.67 -26.35
CA GLY A 227 -0.85 -5.37 -26.95
C GLY A 227 0.22 -5.44 -28.03
N GLY A 228 0.08 -4.65 -29.10
CA GLY A 228 1.13 -4.46 -30.10
C GLY A 228 2.38 -3.78 -29.53
N PRO A 229 3.53 -3.88 -30.21
CA PRO A 229 4.75 -3.19 -29.76
C PRO A 229 4.53 -1.68 -29.64
N GLY A 230 4.71 -1.14 -28.42
CA GLY A 230 4.49 0.28 -28.14
C GLY A 230 3.04 0.73 -28.09
N GLU A 231 2.09 -0.18 -28.27
CA GLU A 231 0.66 0.10 -28.08
C GLU A 231 0.37 0.34 -26.60
N VAL A 232 -0.44 1.37 -26.33
CA VAL A 232 -0.99 1.63 -25.01
C VAL A 232 -2.40 1.05 -24.94
N PHE A 233 -2.69 0.27 -23.88
CA PHE A 233 -3.96 -0.41 -23.68
C PHE A 233 -4.38 -0.41 -22.22
N GLY A 234 -5.66 -0.68 -21.97
CA GLY A 234 -6.18 -0.95 -20.64
C GLY A 234 -6.06 -2.43 -20.29
N ILE A 235 -5.83 -2.72 -19.02
CA ILE A 235 -5.82 -4.08 -18.47
C ILE A 235 -6.36 -4.06 -17.04
N LEU A 236 -7.02 -5.13 -16.63
CA LEU A 236 -7.32 -5.34 -15.21
C LEU A 236 -6.05 -5.87 -14.53
N GLY A 237 -5.43 -5.01 -13.73
CA GLY A 237 -4.23 -5.38 -13.00
C GLY A 237 -4.50 -6.30 -11.81
N SER A 238 -3.45 -6.94 -11.31
CA SER A 238 -3.53 -7.86 -10.16
C SER A 238 -3.98 -7.19 -8.86
N MET A 239 -3.90 -5.88 -8.78
CA MET A 239 -4.41 -5.09 -7.66
C MET A 239 -5.94 -4.86 -7.72
N GLY A 240 -6.62 -5.33 -8.78
CA GLY A 240 -8.04 -5.13 -9.00
C GLY A 240 -8.42 -3.76 -9.54
N PHE A 241 -7.46 -3.00 -10.06
CA PHE A 241 -7.66 -1.71 -10.68
C PHE A 241 -7.46 -1.77 -12.19
N LEU A 242 -8.09 -0.84 -12.91
CA LEU A 242 -7.71 -0.53 -14.27
C LEU A 242 -6.28 -0.01 -14.27
N GLU A 243 -5.43 -0.67 -15.05
CA GLU A 243 -4.09 -0.18 -15.39
C GLU A 243 -4.04 0.27 -16.84
N VAL A 244 -3.28 1.32 -17.10
CA VAL A 244 -2.91 1.72 -18.45
C VAL A 244 -1.48 1.30 -18.67
N ALA A 245 -1.28 0.35 -19.58
CA ALA A 245 -0.02 -0.35 -19.79
C ALA A 245 0.46 -0.26 -21.24
N ALA A 246 1.71 -0.67 -21.48
CA ALA A 246 2.27 -0.81 -22.81
C ALA A 246 3.08 -2.11 -22.91
N ASN A 247 2.92 -2.84 -24.03
CA ASN A 247 3.67 -4.08 -24.23
C ASN A 247 5.18 -3.79 -24.37
N ARG A 248 5.98 -4.37 -23.46
CA ARG A 248 7.44 -4.17 -23.37
C ARG A 248 7.86 -2.70 -23.39
N GLY A 249 7.01 -1.82 -22.87
CA GLY A 249 7.22 -0.38 -22.80
C GLY A 249 6.70 0.21 -21.51
N SER A 250 6.93 1.50 -21.31
CA SER A 250 6.47 2.25 -20.15
C SER A 250 5.36 3.21 -20.58
N ALA A 251 4.12 2.94 -20.17
CA ALA A 251 3.01 3.85 -20.41
C ALA A 251 3.27 5.23 -19.80
N PHE A 252 3.90 5.28 -18.62
CA PHE A 252 4.36 6.51 -17.99
C PHE A 252 5.22 7.38 -18.93
N GLN A 253 6.22 6.77 -19.59
CA GLN A 253 7.11 7.50 -20.50
C GLN A 253 6.41 7.88 -21.80
N LEU A 254 5.62 6.95 -22.39
CA LEU A 254 4.94 7.17 -23.66
C LEU A 254 3.88 8.28 -23.56
N LEU A 255 3.21 8.37 -22.40
CA LEU A 255 2.11 9.31 -22.21
C LEU A 255 2.55 10.61 -21.51
N GLY A 256 3.72 10.63 -20.90
CA GLY A 256 4.18 11.75 -20.08
C GLY A 256 3.27 12.01 -18.88
N ALA A 257 2.65 10.96 -18.34
CA ALA A 257 1.63 11.04 -17.31
C ALA A 257 2.01 10.14 -16.13
N GLY A 258 1.73 10.56 -14.91
CA GLY A 258 2.12 9.84 -13.69
C GLY A 258 1.09 9.96 -12.57
N LYS A 259 1.51 9.67 -11.36
CA LYS A 259 0.65 9.79 -10.18
C LYS A 259 -0.04 11.16 -10.12
N GLY A 260 -1.34 11.16 -9.83
CA GLY A 260 -2.18 12.35 -9.80
C GLY A 260 -2.73 12.78 -11.15
N SER A 261 -2.29 12.17 -12.28
CA SER A 261 -2.87 12.44 -13.58
C SER A 261 -4.31 11.99 -13.64
N GLU A 262 -5.18 12.83 -14.22
CA GLU A 262 -6.59 12.51 -14.44
C GLU A 262 -6.72 11.42 -15.52
N VAL A 263 -7.62 10.47 -15.29
CA VAL A 263 -7.95 9.38 -16.20
C VAL A 263 -9.44 9.44 -16.49
N ASN A 264 -9.83 9.61 -17.75
CA ASN A 264 -11.22 9.57 -18.16
C ASN A 264 -11.49 8.30 -18.98
N VAL A 265 -12.43 7.49 -18.54
CA VAL A 265 -13.00 6.38 -19.31
C VAL A 265 -14.29 6.88 -19.92
N VAL A 266 -14.32 6.95 -21.26
CA VAL A 266 -15.49 7.41 -22.04
C VAL A 266 -16.06 6.22 -22.78
N MET A 267 -17.30 5.82 -22.46
CA MET A 267 -18.03 4.78 -23.17
C MET A 267 -18.68 5.39 -24.41
N GLU A 268 -18.32 4.88 -25.60
CA GLU A 268 -18.98 5.29 -26.83
C GLU A 268 -20.32 4.54 -26.91
N GLY A 269 -21.41 5.26 -27.08
CA GLY A 269 -22.75 4.67 -27.15
C GLY A 269 -22.89 3.63 -28.27
N ARG A 270 -23.75 2.65 -28.03
CA ARG A 270 -24.22 1.74 -29.09
C ARG A 270 -24.93 2.50 -30.19
#